data_2186fe5cda9719dca5decbb038738518
#
_entry.id   2186fe5cda9719dca5decbb038738518
#
_cell.length_a   1.000
_cell.length_b   1.000
_cell.length_c   1.000
_cell.angle_alpha   90.00
_cell.angle_beta   90.00
_cell.angle_gamma   90.00
#
_symmetry.space_group_name_H-M   'P 1'
#
loop_
_entity.id
_entity.type
_entity.pdbx_description
1 polymer ?
#
loop_
_entity_poly.entity_id
_entity_poly.type
_entity_poly.pdbx_seq_one_letter_code
_entity_poly.pdbx_strand_id
1 'polypeptide(L)'
;MNRLLFLFVCLISIASFGQNTYQIAILKYNGGGDWYANPTALPNLISFSNENIGTNIKKEPATVEVGSSDIFNYPFLHMTGHGNVVLNSSETENLRNYLLAGGFLHIDDNYGMDPYVRTEIKKVFPEIDLVELPTNHPIFHGKYEFKNGLPKIHKHDASPSQAFGIVIDGRLVLLYTYESDIGDGWEDAEVHNDSEQIRLKALQMGANILEYVFTN
;
A
#
# COMPACT_ATOMS: atom_id res chain seq x y z
N MET A 1 -35.03 -61.87 -18.98
CA MET A 1 -33.70 -61.39 -18.47
C MET A 1 -33.64 -59.91 -18.68
N ASN A 2 -34.10 -59.14 -17.71
CA ASN A 2 -34.12 -57.68 -17.78
C ASN A 2 -32.79 -57.14 -17.19
N ARG A 3 -31.97 -56.47 -18.04
CA ARG A 3 -30.80 -55.74 -17.59
C ARG A 3 -31.19 -54.31 -17.23
N LEU A 4 -31.23 -54.00 -15.93
CA LEU A 4 -31.35 -52.64 -15.42
C LEU A 4 -30.03 -51.90 -15.67
N LEU A 5 -30.07 -50.84 -16.48
CA LEU A 5 -28.96 -49.93 -16.68
C LEU A 5 -29.02 -48.84 -15.60
N PHE A 6 -28.13 -48.86 -14.62
CA PHE A 6 -27.98 -47.79 -13.65
C PHE A 6 -27.16 -46.65 -14.28
N LEU A 7 -27.83 -45.52 -14.57
CA LEU A 7 -27.16 -44.29 -14.97
C LEU A 7 -26.64 -43.58 -13.68
N PHE A 8 -25.31 -43.54 -13.52
CA PHE A 8 -24.65 -42.78 -12.47
C PHE A 8 -24.48 -41.35 -12.93
N VAL A 9 -25.35 -40.44 -12.48
CA VAL A 9 -25.22 -39.01 -12.74
C VAL A 9 -24.25 -38.43 -11.70
N CYS A 10 -23.00 -38.18 -12.10
CA CYS A 10 -22.04 -37.41 -11.30
C CYS A 10 -22.47 -35.92 -11.33
N LEU A 11 -23.07 -35.46 -10.24
CA LEU A 11 -23.25 -34.04 -9.96
C LEU A 11 -21.88 -33.43 -9.62
N ILE A 12 -21.24 -32.81 -10.59
CA ILE A 12 -20.05 -31.97 -10.37
C ILE A 12 -20.57 -30.67 -9.75
N SER A 13 -20.45 -30.53 -8.43
CA SER A 13 -20.64 -29.27 -7.74
C SER A 13 -19.51 -28.33 -8.15
N ILE A 14 -19.77 -27.40 -9.05
CA ILE A 14 -18.89 -26.28 -9.34
C ILE A 14 -18.98 -25.37 -8.10
N ALA A 15 -18.04 -25.51 -7.16
CA ALA A 15 -17.85 -24.54 -6.09
C ALA A 15 -17.41 -23.23 -6.77
N SER A 16 -18.33 -22.30 -6.93
CA SER A 16 -18.01 -20.93 -7.34
C SER A 16 -17.32 -20.31 -6.13
N PHE A 17 -15.98 -20.32 -6.12
CA PHE A 17 -15.21 -19.48 -5.22
C PHE A 17 -15.49 -18.03 -5.65
N GLY A 18 -16.41 -17.37 -4.95
CA GLY A 18 -16.55 -15.92 -5.06
C GLY A 18 -15.19 -15.32 -4.69
N GLN A 19 -14.50 -14.71 -5.66
CA GLN A 19 -13.30 -13.95 -5.38
C GLN A 19 -13.69 -12.82 -4.42
N ASN A 20 -13.17 -12.85 -3.19
CA ASN A 20 -13.37 -11.77 -2.25
C ASN A 20 -12.84 -10.49 -2.86
N THR A 21 -13.69 -9.48 -2.95
CA THR A 21 -13.30 -8.15 -3.43
C THR A 21 -12.82 -7.36 -2.23
N TYR A 22 -11.58 -6.96 -2.24
CA TYR A 22 -10.99 -6.10 -1.20
C TYR A 22 -11.24 -4.63 -1.52
N GLN A 23 -11.13 -3.79 -0.50
CA GLN A 23 -11.06 -2.35 -0.66
C GLN A 23 -9.86 -1.84 0.13
N ILE A 24 -9.10 -0.91 -0.44
CA ILE A 24 -8.00 -0.21 0.21
C ILE A 24 -8.46 1.20 0.55
N ALA A 25 -7.76 1.89 1.45
CA ALA A 25 -8.18 3.20 1.89
C ALA A 25 -7.05 4.22 1.96
N ILE A 26 -7.42 5.48 1.75
CA ILE A 26 -6.61 6.65 2.07
C ILE A 26 -6.75 6.92 3.56
N LEU A 27 -5.64 7.09 4.26
CA LEU A 27 -5.61 7.40 5.67
C LEU A 27 -5.66 8.91 5.89
N LYS A 28 -6.76 9.39 6.43
CA LYS A 28 -6.94 10.79 6.82
C LYS A 28 -6.36 11.02 8.21
N TYR A 29 -5.34 11.87 8.28
CA TYR A 29 -4.63 12.23 9.51
C TYR A 29 -4.83 13.71 9.87
N ASN A 30 -4.47 14.09 11.09
CA ASN A 30 -4.51 15.44 11.59
C ASN A 30 -3.13 16.13 11.49
N GLY A 31 -3.08 17.44 11.78
CA GLY A 31 -1.84 18.22 11.81
C GLY A 31 -1.74 19.29 10.74
N GLY A 32 -2.67 19.31 9.78
CA GLY A 32 -2.72 20.32 8.72
C GLY A 32 -1.94 19.96 7.46
N GLY A 33 -1.36 18.76 7.37
CA GLY A 33 -0.87 18.23 6.10
C GLY A 33 -2.03 17.82 5.18
N ASP A 34 -1.77 17.78 3.91
CA ASP A 34 -2.76 17.55 2.85
C ASP A 34 -2.92 16.05 2.54
N TRP A 35 -3.45 15.29 3.48
CA TRP A 35 -3.73 13.84 3.35
C TRP A 35 -4.52 13.47 2.08
N TYR A 36 -5.15 14.45 1.44
CA TYR A 36 -5.93 14.35 0.20
C TYR A 36 -5.12 14.62 -1.07
N ALA A 37 -3.81 14.81 -0.95
CA ALA A 37 -2.92 14.90 -2.10
C ALA A 37 -3.02 13.66 -2.98
N ASN A 38 -2.66 13.80 -4.25
CA ASN A 38 -2.61 12.73 -5.24
C ASN A 38 -3.95 11.97 -5.43
N PRO A 39 -5.05 12.69 -5.73
CA PRO A 39 -6.40 12.10 -5.73
C PRO A 39 -6.61 11.00 -6.77
N THR A 40 -5.84 10.96 -7.87
CA THR A 40 -5.95 9.93 -8.91
C THR A 40 -4.96 8.78 -8.72
N ALA A 41 -4.03 8.90 -7.77
CA ALA A 41 -2.95 7.93 -7.56
C ALA A 41 -3.46 6.53 -7.23
N LEU A 42 -4.24 6.37 -6.15
CA LEU A 42 -4.76 5.04 -5.78
C LEU A 42 -5.73 4.46 -6.80
N PRO A 43 -6.68 5.19 -7.41
CA PRO A 43 -7.51 4.67 -8.50
C PRO A 43 -6.69 4.09 -9.65
N ASN A 44 -5.62 4.76 -10.07
CA ASN A 44 -4.73 4.31 -11.14
C ASN A 44 -3.91 3.08 -10.72
N LEU A 45 -3.35 3.08 -9.51
CA LEU A 45 -2.64 1.93 -8.97
C LEU A 45 -3.54 0.69 -8.86
N ILE A 46 -4.78 0.85 -8.39
CA ILE A 46 -5.78 -0.22 -8.33
C ILE A 46 -6.06 -0.78 -9.72
N SER A 47 -6.35 0.09 -10.70
CA SER A 47 -6.61 -0.33 -12.08
C SER A 47 -5.43 -1.11 -12.63
N PHE A 48 -4.23 -0.57 -12.51
CA PHE A 48 -3.00 -1.21 -12.97
C PHE A 48 -2.78 -2.58 -12.31
N SER A 49 -2.98 -2.67 -10.99
CA SER A 49 -2.76 -3.92 -10.25
C SER A 49 -3.81 -4.98 -10.59
N ASN A 50 -5.07 -4.61 -10.70
CA ASN A 50 -6.13 -5.53 -11.11
C ASN A 50 -5.86 -6.13 -12.51
N GLU A 51 -5.36 -5.32 -13.44
CA GLU A 51 -5.06 -5.74 -14.81
C GLU A 51 -3.78 -6.57 -14.92
N ASN A 52 -2.74 -6.21 -14.16
CA ASN A 52 -1.39 -6.73 -14.41
C ASN A 52 -0.93 -7.82 -13.43
N ILE A 53 -1.43 -7.81 -12.19
CA ILE A 53 -1.09 -8.82 -11.17
C ILE A 53 -2.31 -9.60 -10.67
N GLY A 54 -3.50 -9.35 -11.24
CA GLY A 54 -4.72 -10.12 -10.97
C GLY A 54 -5.30 -9.89 -9.58
N THR A 55 -5.07 -8.73 -8.96
CA THR A 55 -5.77 -8.35 -7.74
C THR A 55 -7.26 -8.13 -8.02
N ASN A 56 -8.09 -8.26 -6.97
CA ASN A 56 -9.53 -7.96 -7.06
C ASN A 56 -9.89 -6.86 -6.07
N ILE A 57 -9.36 -5.66 -6.31
CA ILE A 57 -9.55 -4.49 -5.45
C ILE A 57 -10.64 -3.61 -6.07
N LYS A 58 -11.56 -3.11 -5.23
CA LYS A 58 -12.58 -2.13 -5.65
C LYS A 58 -11.90 -0.91 -6.23
N LYS A 59 -12.40 -0.43 -7.37
CA LYS A 59 -11.80 0.68 -8.12
C LYS A 59 -11.68 1.95 -7.30
N GLU A 60 -12.69 2.25 -6.48
CA GLU A 60 -12.71 3.45 -5.66
C GLU A 60 -12.12 3.12 -4.26
N PRO A 61 -11.02 3.75 -3.87
CA PRO A 61 -10.51 3.64 -2.50
C PRO A 61 -11.48 4.29 -1.52
N ALA A 62 -11.52 3.81 -0.29
CA ALA A 62 -12.20 4.50 0.80
C ALA A 62 -11.32 5.62 1.36
N THR A 63 -11.91 6.47 2.20
CA THR A 63 -11.17 7.38 3.08
C THR A 63 -11.54 7.06 4.51
N VAL A 64 -10.55 6.91 5.38
CA VAL A 64 -10.76 6.54 6.78
C VAL A 64 -9.89 7.38 7.71
N GLU A 65 -10.44 7.82 8.83
CA GLU A 65 -9.69 8.55 9.87
C GLU A 65 -8.86 7.60 10.72
N VAL A 66 -7.66 8.02 11.12
CA VAL A 66 -6.75 7.19 11.93
C VAL A 66 -7.40 6.67 13.21
N GLY A 67 -8.24 7.48 13.86
CA GLY A 67 -8.94 7.14 15.10
C GLY A 67 -10.20 6.29 14.92
N SER A 68 -10.64 6.03 13.68
CA SER A 68 -11.85 5.24 13.43
C SER A 68 -11.56 3.74 13.55
N SER A 69 -12.49 2.99 14.13
CA SER A 69 -12.48 1.52 14.08
C SER A 69 -12.61 0.97 12.66
N ASP A 70 -13.06 1.78 11.72
CA ASP A 70 -13.25 1.37 10.33
C ASP A 70 -11.93 1.05 9.60
N ILE A 71 -10.77 1.49 10.14
CA ILE A 71 -9.46 1.13 9.55
C ILE A 71 -9.28 -0.39 9.45
N PHE A 72 -9.87 -1.16 10.37
CA PHE A 72 -9.77 -2.63 10.38
C PHE A 72 -10.54 -3.32 9.23
N ASN A 73 -11.35 -2.57 8.48
CA ASN A 73 -12.02 -3.10 7.28
C ASN A 73 -11.12 -3.11 6.04
N TYR A 74 -9.94 -2.48 6.11
CA TYR A 74 -9.06 -2.29 4.96
C TYR A 74 -7.71 -2.97 5.22
N PRO A 75 -7.30 -3.94 4.39
CA PRO A 75 -6.01 -4.63 4.56
C PRO A 75 -4.81 -3.72 4.28
N PHE A 76 -5.02 -2.64 3.52
CA PHE A 76 -4.01 -1.68 3.11
C PHE A 76 -4.52 -0.25 3.29
N LEU A 77 -3.71 0.54 3.99
CA LEU A 77 -3.89 1.99 4.13
C LEU A 77 -2.76 2.71 3.41
N HIS A 78 -3.12 3.76 2.69
CA HIS A 78 -2.17 4.67 2.05
C HIS A 78 -2.24 6.05 2.70
N MET A 79 -1.10 6.57 3.06
CA MET A 79 -0.93 7.89 3.65
C MET A 79 0.08 8.66 2.81
N THR A 80 -0.29 9.85 2.38
CA THR A 80 0.59 10.75 1.61
C THR A 80 0.30 12.19 1.99
N GLY A 81 1.08 13.12 1.50
CA GLY A 81 0.89 14.55 1.63
C GLY A 81 2.20 15.33 1.82
N HIS A 82 2.04 16.62 2.14
CA HIS A 82 3.12 17.53 2.45
C HIS A 82 3.00 18.02 3.89
N GLY A 83 4.12 18.10 4.61
CA GLY A 83 4.20 18.72 5.93
C GLY A 83 3.56 17.93 7.07
N ASN A 84 2.93 18.63 7.97
CA ASN A 84 2.72 18.18 9.34
C ASN A 84 1.69 17.05 9.49
N VAL A 85 2.10 16.01 10.19
CA VAL A 85 1.27 14.89 10.65
C VAL A 85 1.23 14.93 12.18
N VAL A 86 0.05 14.78 12.77
CA VAL A 86 -0.12 14.72 14.23
C VAL A 86 -1.08 13.59 14.56
N LEU A 87 -0.65 12.68 15.43
CA LEU A 87 -1.48 11.64 16.02
C LEU A 87 -1.65 11.89 17.50
N ASN A 88 -2.89 11.91 17.97
CA ASN A 88 -3.17 11.89 19.40
C ASN A 88 -3.00 10.47 19.98
N SER A 89 -3.11 10.33 21.29
CA SER A 89 -2.85 9.04 21.95
C SER A 89 -3.80 7.93 21.51
N SER A 90 -5.08 8.23 21.28
CA SER A 90 -6.05 7.24 20.83
C SER A 90 -5.82 6.82 19.36
N GLU A 91 -5.44 7.75 18.50
CA GLU A 91 -5.06 7.47 17.10
C GLU A 91 -3.79 6.64 17.04
N THR A 92 -2.80 6.95 17.88
CA THR A 92 -1.56 6.20 18.00
C THR A 92 -1.84 4.74 18.41
N GLU A 93 -2.67 4.53 19.43
CA GLU A 93 -3.06 3.21 19.89
C GLU A 93 -3.88 2.45 18.83
N ASN A 94 -4.84 3.12 18.18
CA ASN A 94 -5.67 2.51 17.15
C ASN A 94 -4.83 2.05 15.95
N LEU A 95 -3.91 2.89 15.47
CA LEU A 95 -3.01 2.56 14.37
C LEU A 95 -2.07 1.41 14.75
N ARG A 96 -1.51 1.42 15.97
CA ARG A 96 -0.71 0.30 16.49
C ARG A 96 -1.50 -1.02 16.45
N ASN A 97 -2.70 -1.02 17.00
CA ASN A 97 -3.56 -2.20 17.04
C ASN A 97 -3.91 -2.70 15.63
N TYR A 98 -4.18 -1.80 14.70
CA TYR A 98 -4.42 -2.13 13.29
C TYR A 98 -3.23 -2.87 12.67
N LEU A 99 -2.01 -2.34 12.84
CA LEU A 99 -0.80 -2.93 12.26
C LEU A 99 -0.45 -4.28 12.90
N LEU A 100 -0.67 -4.42 14.22
CA LEU A 100 -0.50 -5.68 14.94
C LEU A 100 -1.56 -6.73 14.55
N ALA A 101 -2.77 -6.31 14.21
CA ALA A 101 -3.87 -7.19 13.79
C ALA A 101 -3.75 -7.70 12.35
N GLY A 102 -2.72 -7.34 11.62
CA GLY A 102 -2.49 -7.80 10.24
C GLY A 102 -2.64 -6.72 9.17
N GLY A 103 -3.03 -5.51 9.53
CA GLY A 103 -3.07 -4.38 8.61
C GLY A 103 -1.70 -3.97 8.09
N PHE A 104 -1.70 -3.19 7.03
CA PHE A 104 -0.49 -2.64 6.41
C PHE A 104 -0.67 -1.16 6.14
N LEU A 105 0.35 -0.36 6.48
CA LEU A 105 0.39 1.07 6.17
C LEU A 105 1.53 1.37 5.19
N HIS A 106 1.19 1.95 4.05
CA HIS A 106 2.14 2.62 3.17
C HIS A 106 2.09 4.13 3.40
N ILE A 107 3.25 4.72 3.68
CA ILE A 107 3.42 6.17 3.79
C ILE A 107 4.31 6.62 2.64
N ASP A 108 3.86 7.59 1.85
CA ASP A 108 4.64 8.20 0.79
C ASP A 108 4.89 9.67 1.10
N ASP A 109 6.16 10.04 1.24
CA ASP A 109 6.56 11.45 1.46
C ASP A 109 6.53 12.20 0.13
N ASN A 110 5.53 13.04 -0.03
CA ASN A 110 5.42 13.98 -1.15
C ASN A 110 6.28 15.24 -0.94
N TYR A 111 7.39 15.08 -0.24
CA TYR A 111 8.31 16.12 0.15
C TYR A 111 7.88 16.96 1.37
N GLY A 112 8.64 16.81 2.44
CA GLY A 112 8.50 17.59 3.66
C GLY A 112 7.71 16.93 4.81
N MET A 113 7.24 15.69 4.65
CA MET A 113 6.61 14.93 5.74
C MET A 113 7.63 14.30 6.70
N ASP A 114 8.85 14.05 6.28
CA ASP A 114 9.83 13.19 6.96
C ASP A 114 9.99 13.50 8.46
N PRO A 115 10.23 14.75 8.90
CA PRO A 115 10.44 15.04 10.33
C PRO A 115 9.20 14.75 11.18
N TYR A 116 8.02 14.88 10.60
CA TYR A 116 6.74 14.61 11.28
C TYR A 116 6.44 13.11 11.31
N VAL A 117 6.53 12.44 10.17
CA VAL A 117 6.29 10.99 10.05
C VAL A 117 7.18 10.21 11.01
N ARG A 118 8.49 10.47 11.03
CA ARG A 118 9.40 9.75 11.96
C ARG A 118 9.03 9.95 13.41
N THR A 119 8.61 11.17 13.76
CA THR A 119 8.17 11.49 15.13
C THR A 119 6.89 10.75 15.50
N GLU A 120 5.90 10.74 14.60
CA GLU A 120 4.60 10.14 14.87
C GLU A 120 4.67 8.61 14.86
N ILE A 121 5.42 8.01 13.92
CA ILE A 121 5.63 6.55 13.91
C ILE A 121 6.40 6.06 15.13
N LYS A 122 7.33 6.88 15.66
CA LYS A 122 8.00 6.54 16.92
C LYS A 122 7.06 6.54 18.14
N LYS A 123 5.95 7.29 18.10
CA LYS A 123 4.89 7.18 19.12
C LYS A 123 4.10 5.87 18.96
N VAL A 124 3.84 5.44 17.73
CA VAL A 124 3.11 4.18 17.44
C VAL A 124 3.93 2.97 17.92
N PHE A 125 5.23 2.96 17.66
CA PHE A 125 6.16 1.90 18.07
C PHE A 125 7.38 2.48 18.79
N PRO A 126 7.26 2.84 20.08
CA PRO A 126 8.38 3.41 20.84
C PRO A 126 9.58 2.46 20.95
N GLU A 127 9.33 1.16 20.91
CA GLU A 127 10.32 0.08 21.05
C GLU A 127 10.95 -0.37 19.72
N ILE A 128 10.39 0.04 18.57
CA ILE A 128 10.87 -0.37 17.24
C ILE A 128 11.30 0.86 16.45
N ASP A 129 12.44 0.77 15.78
CA ASP A 129 12.91 1.83 14.89
C ASP A 129 12.48 1.56 13.46
N LEU A 130 12.25 2.63 12.68
CA LEU A 130 12.20 2.56 11.23
C LEU A 130 13.58 2.12 10.71
N VAL A 131 13.63 0.99 10.02
CA VAL A 131 14.85 0.47 9.42
C VAL A 131 14.82 0.59 7.91
N GLU A 132 15.93 0.96 7.30
CA GLU A 132 16.06 0.97 5.85
C GLU A 132 15.99 -0.46 5.32
N LEU A 133 15.12 -0.69 4.33
CA LEU A 133 14.95 -1.99 3.71
C LEU A 133 16.12 -2.22 2.72
N PRO A 134 16.81 -3.37 2.84
CA PRO A 134 17.87 -3.69 1.90
C PRO A 134 17.29 -3.96 0.50
N THR A 135 18.08 -3.71 -0.54
CA THR A 135 17.64 -3.86 -1.93
C THR A 135 17.21 -5.29 -2.31
N ASN A 136 17.58 -6.30 -1.53
CA ASN A 136 17.13 -7.68 -1.70
C ASN A 136 15.85 -8.01 -0.90
N HIS A 137 15.18 -7.01 -0.29
CA HIS A 137 13.91 -7.26 0.39
C HIS A 137 12.84 -7.72 -0.60
N PRO A 138 12.00 -8.72 -0.25
CA PRO A 138 11.01 -9.31 -1.18
C PRO A 138 10.07 -8.29 -1.83
N ILE A 139 9.76 -7.18 -1.17
CA ILE A 139 8.90 -6.12 -1.72
C ILE A 139 9.42 -5.52 -3.04
N PHE A 140 10.75 -5.61 -3.30
CA PHE A 140 11.36 -5.14 -4.53
C PHE A 140 11.43 -6.22 -5.62
N HIS A 141 11.06 -7.47 -5.31
CA HIS A 141 11.24 -8.66 -6.15
C HIS A 141 9.94 -9.46 -6.30
N GLY A 142 8.81 -8.78 -6.43
CA GLY A 142 7.51 -9.39 -6.75
C GLY A 142 7.38 -9.65 -8.24
N LYS A 143 6.24 -9.32 -8.82
CA LYS A 143 6.02 -9.40 -10.27
C LYS A 143 7.06 -8.64 -11.07
N TYR A 144 7.56 -7.52 -10.54
CA TYR A 144 8.52 -6.64 -11.19
C TYR A 144 9.84 -6.58 -10.41
N GLU A 145 10.97 -6.59 -11.13
CA GLU A 145 12.31 -6.59 -10.55
C GLU A 145 12.86 -5.18 -10.35
N PHE A 146 13.10 -4.79 -9.10
CA PHE A 146 13.74 -3.54 -8.71
C PHE A 146 15.09 -3.81 -8.02
N LYS A 147 16.09 -4.24 -8.79
CA LYS A 147 17.42 -4.65 -8.28
C LYS A 147 18.14 -3.56 -7.47
N ASN A 148 17.80 -2.31 -7.71
CA ASN A 148 18.39 -1.16 -7.00
C ASN A 148 17.46 -0.64 -5.88
N GLY A 149 16.42 -1.37 -5.49
CA GLY A 149 15.43 -0.95 -4.50
C GLY A 149 14.45 0.08 -5.04
N LEU A 150 13.97 0.97 -4.17
CA LEU A 150 12.93 1.93 -4.46
C LEU A 150 13.31 2.86 -5.62
N PRO A 151 12.47 3.02 -6.67
CA PRO A 151 12.75 3.98 -7.74
C PRO A 151 12.57 5.42 -7.26
N LYS A 152 13.36 6.36 -7.77
CA LYS A 152 13.14 7.79 -7.63
C LYS A 152 12.31 8.28 -8.81
N ILE A 153 11.16 8.88 -8.54
CA ILE A 153 10.25 9.40 -9.57
C ILE A 153 10.55 10.88 -9.81
N HIS A 154 10.46 11.71 -8.77
CA HIS A 154 10.83 13.11 -8.85
C HIS A 154 12.13 13.40 -8.11
N LYS A 155 12.78 14.49 -8.48
CA LYS A 155 14.02 14.95 -7.87
C LYS A 155 13.79 16.32 -7.25
N HIS A 156 13.54 16.36 -5.95
CA HIS A 156 13.51 17.61 -5.20
C HIS A 156 14.93 18.06 -4.84
N ASP A 157 15.78 17.09 -4.49
CA ASP A 157 17.20 17.31 -4.21
C ASP A 157 18.07 16.16 -4.77
N ALA A 158 19.33 16.09 -4.35
CA ALA A 158 20.27 15.06 -4.80
C ALA A 158 20.22 13.77 -3.97
N SER A 159 19.35 13.68 -2.98
CA SER A 159 19.23 12.51 -2.10
C SER A 159 18.68 11.30 -2.86
N PRO A 160 19.19 10.09 -2.60
CA PRO A 160 18.64 8.88 -3.19
C PRO A 160 17.26 8.55 -2.57
N SER A 161 16.41 7.88 -3.34
CA SER A 161 15.19 7.29 -2.79
C SER A 161 15.53 6.19 -1.79
N GLN A 162 14.81 6.15 -0.67
CA GLN A 162 14.98 5.17 0.39
C GLN A 162 13.62 4.60 0.81
N ALA A 163 13.60 3.31 1.11
CA ALA A 163 12.43 2.65 1.69
C ALA A 163 12.74 2.26 3.13
N PHE A 164 11.93 2.72 4.05
CA PHE A 164 12.04 2.35 5.46
C PHE A 164 10.85 1.47 5.87
N GLY A 165 11.01 0.64 6.86
CA GLY A 165 9.94 -0.23 7.33
C GLY A 165 9.93 -0.45 8.83
N ILE A 166 8.76 -0.84 9.33
CA ILE A 166 8.59 -1.49 10.62
C ILE A 166 8.31 -2.96 10.35
N VAL A 167 9.15 -3.82 10.95
CA VAL A 167 9.01 -5.28 10.83
C VAL A 167 8.64 -5.86 12.20
N ILE A 168 7.56 -6.62 12.27
CA ILE A 168 7.07 -7.27 13.47
C ILE A 168 6.89 -8.76 13.18
N ASP A 169 7.51 -9.60 13.97
CA ASP A 169 7.48 -11.07 13.82
C ASP A 169 7.83 -11.55 12.40
N GLY A 170 8.77 -10.86 11.76
CA GLY A 170 9.23 -11.15 10.40
C GLY A 170 8.33 -10.60 9.28
N ARG A 171 7.19 -9.95 9.61
CA ARG A 171 6.30 -9.31 8.64
C ARG A 171 6.56 -7.80 8.60
N LEU A 172 6.75 -7.24 7.40
CA LEU A 172 6.73 -5.80 7.20
C LEU A 172 5.29 -5.32 7.37
N VAL A 173 5.04 -4.47 8.36
CA VAL A 173 3.70 -3.94 8.67
C VAL A 173 3.51 -2.50 8.22
N LEU A 174 4.61 -1.78 8.06
CA LEU A 174 4.65 -0.40 7.59
C LEU A 174 5.78 -0.25 6.59
N LEU A 175 5.49 0.37 5.46
CA LEU A 175 6.47 0.83 4.46
C LEU A 175 6.41 2.36 4.39
N TYR A 176 7.55 3.00 4.51
CA TYR A 176 7.71 4.44 4.31
C TYR A 176 8.64 4.68 3.12
N THR A 177 8.12 5.26 2.04
CA THR A 177 8.86 5.66 0.86
C THR A 177 9.28 7.12 0.99
N TYR A 178 10.59 7.33 1.08
CA TYR A 178 11.22 8.62 1.31
C TYR A 178 12.04 9.04 0.09
N GLU A 179 11.98 10.31 -0.29
CA GLU A 179 12.70 10.87 -1.44
C GLU A 179 12.38 10.15 -2.78
N SER A 180 11.18 9.60 -2.90
CA SER A 180 10.75 8.84 -4.08
C SER A 180 9.68 9.54 -4.89
N ASP A 181 8.66 10.10 -4.22
CA ASP A 181 7.41 10.62 -4.79
C ASP A 181 6.70 9.58 -5.65
N ILE A 182 6.62 8.36 -5.10
CA ILE A 182 6.07 7.25 -5.87
C ILE A 182 4.58 7.46 -6.16
N GLY A 183 3.86 8.09 -5.24
CA GLY A 183 2.45 8.43 -5.38
C GLY A 183 2.18 9.39 -6.53
N ASP A 184 3.06 10.36 -6.77
CA ASP A 184 2.98 11.27 -7.90
C ASP A 184 3.05 10.51 -9.23
N GLY A 185 3.93 9.51 -9.31
CA GLY A 185 4.03 8.66 -10.49
C GLY A 185 2.82 7.76 -10.74
N TRP A 186 1.91 7.62 -9.77
CA TRP A 186 0.64 6.92 -9.96
C TRP A 186 -0.47 7.82 -10.47
N GLU A 187 -0.32 9.15 -10.38
CA GLU A 187 -1.34 10.11 -10.83
C GLU A 187 -1.58 10.07 -12.34
N ASP A 188 -2.61 10.77 -12.79
CA ASP A 188 -2.87 10.96 -14.21
C ASP A 188 -1.71 11.65 -14.90
N ALA A 189 -1.48 11.32 -16.17
CA ALA A 189 -0.26 11.74 -16.90
C ALA A 189 -0.08 13.25 -16.98
N GLU A 190 -1.17 14.00 -17.03
CA GLU A 190 -1.21 15.44 -17.14
C GLU A 190 -0.91 16.19 -15.83
N VAL A 191 -0.93 15.50 -14.68
CA VAL A 191 -0.73 16.16 -13.37
C VAL A 191 0.72 16.61 -13.21
N HIS A 192 1.67 15.69 -13.37
CA HIS A 192 3.10 15.96 -13.22
C HIS A 192 3.85 16.02 -14.55
N ASN A 193 3.17 15.69 -15.65
CA ASN A 193 3.77 15.57 -16.99
C ASN A 193 4.94 14.59 -17.05
N ASP A 194 4.91 13.57 -16.24
CA ASP A 194 5.89 12.50 -16.25
C ASP A 194 5.83 11.70 -17.53
N SER A 195 7.00 11.22 -17.96
CA SER A 195 7.04 10.31 -19.09
C SER A 195 6.31 9.00 -18.76
N GLU A 196 5.73 8.37 -19.78
CA GLU A 196 5.08 7.07 -19.65
C GLU A 196 6.00 6.04 -18.97
N GLN A 197 7.30 6.08 -19.26
CA GLN A 197 8.29 5.18 -18.67
C GLN A 197 8.46 5.40 -17.17
N ILE A 198 8.45 6.65 -16.69
CA ILE A 198 8.56 6.98 -15.26
C ILE A 198 7.28 6.53 -14.54
N ARG A 199 6.11 6.88 -15.09
CA ARG A 199 4.81 6.46 -14.53
C ARG A 199 4.67 4.93 -14.49
N LEU A 200 5.03 4.24 -15.56
CA LEU A 200 5.01 2.78 -15.58
C LEU A 200 5.88 2.19 -14.48
N LYS A 201 7.07 2.75 -14.26
CA LYS A 201 7.99 2.30 -13.21
C LYS A 201 7.39 2.51 -11.81
N ALA A 202 6.73 3.64 -11.56
CA ALA A 202 6.04 3.90 -10.30
C ALA A 202 4.88 2.92 -10.08
N LEU A 203 4.02 2.70 -11.07
CA LEU A 203 2.91 1.76 -11.01
C LEU A 203 3.37 0.32 -10.81
N GLN A 204 4.47 -0.09 -11.45
CA GLN A 204 5.07 -1.41 -11.24
C GLN A 204 5.56 -1.60 -9.80
N MET A 205 6.19 -0.58 -9.21
CA MET A 205 6.61 -0.65 -7.80
C MET A 205 5.39 -0.67 -6.86
N GLY A 206 4.37 0.14 -7.14
CA GLY A 206 3.12 0.10 -6.39
C GLY A 206 2.42 -1.26 -6.46
N ALA A 207 2.41 -1.90 -7.64
CA ALA A 207 1.89 -3.26 -7.80
C ALA A 207 2.67 -4.28 -6.97
N ASN A 208 4.00 -4.20 -6.91
CA ASN A 208 4.81 -5.04 -6.02
C ASN A 208 4.47 -4.82 -4.54
N ILE A 209 4.21 -3.57 -4.12
CA ILE A 209 3.77 -3.28 -2.75
C ILE A 209 2.44 -3.98 -2.46
N LEU A 210 1.45 -3.86 -3.34
CA LEU A 210 0.16 -4.52 -3.18
C LEU A 210 0.29 -6.05 -3.24
N GLU A 211 1.08 -6.60 -4.16
CA GLU A 211 1.36 -8.04 -4.21
C GLU A 211 1.93 -8.53 -2.88
N TYR A 212 2.95 -7.83 -2.36
CA TYR A 212 3.55 -8.17 -1.07
C TYR A 212 2.51 -8.20 0.05
N VAL A 213 1.65 -7.19 0.14
CA VAL A 213 0.61 -7.08 1.19
C VAL A 213 -0.42 -8.21 1.13
N PHE A 214 -0.81 -8.62 -0.05
CA PHE A 214 -1.85 -9.66 -0.22
C PHE A 214 -1.31 -11.09 -0.23
N THR A 215 0.02 -11.29 -0.20
CA THR A 215 0.65 -12.62 -0.23
C THR A 215 1.44 -12.98 1.03
N ASN A 216 1.67 -12.02 1.95
CA ASN A 216 2.47 -12.20 3.19
C ASN A 216 1.69 -11.79 4.50
#